data_b7607bdfb71f3ccfbab72d6c464f3d62
#
_entry.id   b7607bdfb71f3ccfbab72d6c464f3d62
#
_cell.length_a   1.000
_cell.length_b   1.000
_cell.length_c   1.000
_cell.angle_alpha   90.00
_cell.angle_beta   90.00
_cell.angle_gamma   90.00
#
_symmetry.space_group_name_H-M   'P 1'
#
loop_
_entity.id
_entity.type
_entity.pdbx_description
1 polymer ?
#
loop_
_entity_poly.entity_id
_entity_poly.type
_entity_poly.pdbx_seq_one_letter_code
_entity_poly.pdbx_strand_id
1 'polypeptide(L)'
;MFTGIVEGQGTVAELRTAADGSGAALRVDAAWLAGQLSTGDSVAVNGCCVTVTRTTGAGFAADLVAETLRRTALGDLRQGELVNLERPLAADGRLGGHVVQGHVDGVGEVLAREPVGDGVELRVGLGPSLARYVVVKGSIAVDGVSLTVASTGGSGPDHPWFSVALVPHTLAVTTLGRRQPGDAVQLEVDVLAKYVERLLGPLVPDREVRP
;
A
#
# COMPACT_ATOMS: atom_id res chain seq x y z
N MET A 1 2.44 6.36 11.71
CA MET A 1 2.21 7.23 10.54
C MET A 1 3.45 7.17 9.66
N PHE A 2 3.27 7.14 8.36
CA PHE A 2 4.29 6.99 7.33
C PHE A 2 4.17 8.11 6.31
N THR A 3 5.05 8.12 5.32
CA THR A 3 5.10 9.15 4.27
C THR A 3 4.82 8.59 2.88
N GLY A 4 4.90 7.26 2.73
CA GLY A 4 4.88 6.58 1.44
C GLY A 4 6.21 6.69 0.69
N ILE A 5 7.27 7.08 1.39
CA ILE A 5 8.64 7.05 0.85
C ILE A 5 9.30 5.76 1.36
N VAL A 6 9.32 4.75 0.51
CA VAL A 6 9.93 3.47 0.82
C VAL A 6 11.41 3.64 1.14
N GLU A 7 11.84 3.14 2.31
CA GLU A 7 13.24 3.23 2.74
C GLU A 7 14.10 2.09 2.18
N GLY A 8 13.47 0.96 1.86
CA GLY A 8 14.14 -0.19 1.28
C GLY A 8 13.20 -1.38 1.12
N GLN A 9 13.76 -2.49 0.64
CA GLN A 9 13.03 -3.73 0.49
C GLN A 9 13.48 -4.74 1.54
N GLY A 10 12.56 -5.62 1.94
CA GLY A 10 12.82 -6.83 2.70
C GLY A 10 12.42 -8.07 1.90
N THR A 11 12.88 -9.23 2.35
CA THR A 11 12.49 -10.52 1.77
C THR A 11 11.62 -11.28 2.76
N VAL A 12 10.50 -11.80 2.32
CA VAL A 12 9.65 -12.68 3.13
C VAL A 12 10.45 -13.94 3.45
N ALA A 13 10.81 -14.08 4.70
CA ALA A 13 11.52 -15.27 5.17
C ALA A 13 10.54 -16.41 5.49
N GLU A 14 9.34 -16.06 5.97
CA GLU A 14 8.30 -17.02 6.31
C GLU A 14 6.94 -16.32 6.47
N LEU A 15 5.87 -16.98 6.04
CA LEU A 15 4.50 -16.66 6.38
C LEU A 15 3.80 -17.94 6.86
N ARG A 16 3.29 -17.93 8.09
CA ARG A 16 2.55 -19.05 8.68
C ARG A 16 1.15 -18.59 9.02
N THR A 17 0.17 -19.02 8.24
CA THR A 17 -1.24 -18.77 8.52
C THR A 17 -1.74 -19.75 9.59
N ALA A 18 -2.49 -19.25 10.57
CA ALA A 18 -3.14 -20.06 11.58
C ALA A 18 -4.21 -20.97 10.92
N ALA A 19 -4.31 -22.22 11.36
CA ALA A 19 -5.21 -23.21 10.77
C ALA A 19 -6.69 -22.80 10.86
N ASP A 20 -7.05 -21.98 11.83
CA ASP A 20 -8.40 -21.46 12.04
C ASP A 20 -8.69 -20.13 11.31
N GLY A 21 -7.70 -19.62 10.54
CA GLY A 21 -7.79 -18.34 9.84
C GLY A 21 -7.80 -17.10 10.73
N SER A 22 -7.48 -17.25 12.04
CA SER A 22 -7.50 -16.13 12.99
C SER A 22 -6.40 -15.09 12.74
N GLY A 23 -5.36 -15.45 11.98
CA GLY A 23 -4.26 -14.55 11.65
C GLY A 23 -3.10 -15.29 10.97
N ALA A 24 -1.96 -14.62 10.88
CA ALA A 24 -0.71 -15.20 10.40
C ALA A 24 0.50 -14.57 11.11
N ALA A 25 1.57 -15.34 11.22
CA ALA A 25 2.88 -14.85 11.63
C ALA A 25 3.73 -14.61 10.37
N LEU A 26 4.17 -13.38 10.18
CA LEU A 26 5.03 -12.95 9.09
C LEU A 26 6.45 -12.71 9.63
N ARG A 27 7.47 -13.24 8.93
CA ARG A 27 8.87 -12.92 9.16
C ARG A 27 9.48 -12.32 7.90
N VAL A 28 10.15 -11.19 8.07
CA VAL A 28 10.82 -10.46 7.00
C VAL A 28 12.29 -10.29 7.33
N ASP A 29 13.14 -10.68 6.41
CA ASP A 29 14.57 -10.42 6.46
C ASP A 29 14.85 -9.08 5.75
N ALA A 30 15.50 -8.17 6.48
CA ALA A 30 15.86 -6.82 6.02
C ALA A 30 17.13 -6.40 6.78
N ALA A 31 18.29 -6.81 6.28
CA ALA A 31 19.56 -6.60 6.97
C ALA A 31 19.86 -5.13 7.27
N TRP A 32 19.40 -4.23 6.43
CA TRP A 32 19.54 -2.77 6.62
C TRP A 32 18.71 -2.23 7.80
N LEU A 33 17.63 -2.94 8.22
CA LEU A 33 16.83 -2.64 9.41
C LEU A 33 17.33 -3.33 10.68
N ALA A 34 18.25 -4.27 10.56
CA ALA A 34 18.75 -5.02 11.72
C ALA A 34 19.34 -4.09 12.78
N GLY A 35 18.87 -4.21 14.01
CA GLY A 35 19.27 -3.34 15.14
C GLY A 35 18.63 -1.94 15.14
N GLN A 36 17.77 -1.62 14.18
CA GLN A 36 17.06 -0.32 14.12
C GLN A 36 15.60 -0.41 14.56
N LEU A 37 15.12 -1.60 14.87
CA LEU A 37 13.77 -1.87 15.33
C LEU A 37 13.77 -2.47 16.72
N SER A 38 12.74 -2.19 17.49
CA SER A 38 12.43 -2.79 18.78
C SER A 38 11.09 -3.50 18.73
N THR A 39 10.87 -4.47 19.61
CA THR A 39 9.54 -5.05 19.82
C THR A 39 8.55 -3.94 20.24
N GLY A 40 7.41 -3.90 19.60
CA GLY A 40 6.39 -2.87 19.75
C GLY A 40 6.46 -1.74 18.73
N ASP A 41 7.54 -1.63 17.96
CA ASP A 41 7.62 -0.65 16.87
C ASP A 41 6.65 -1.00 15.74
N SER A 42 6.20 0.03 15.03
CA SER A 42 5.46 -0.13 13.78
C SER A 42 6.41 -0.18 12.59
N VAL A 43 6.06 -0.95 11.57
CA VAL A 43 6.71 -0.95 10.25
C VAL A 43 5.62 -1.07 9.19
N ALA A 44 5.71 -0.31 8.11
CA ALA A 44 4.86 -0.53 6.94
C ALA A 44 5.48 -1.64 6.06
N VAL A 45 4.71 -2.68 5.78
CA VAL A 45 5.06 -3.78 4.86
C VAL A 45 4.13 -3.69 3.66
N ASN A 46 4.68 -3.37 2.47
CA ASN A 46 3.87 -3.02 1.30
C ASN A 46 2.76 -2.02 1.65
N GLY A 47 3.04 -1.03 2.51
CA GLY A 47 2.07 -0.04 2.94
C GLY A 47 1.11 -0.48 4.05
N CYS A 48 1.15 -1.72 4.52
CA CYS A 48 0.37 -2.16 5.66
C CYS A 48 1.16 -1.97 6.96
N CYS A 49 0.64 -1.20 7.90
CA CYS A 49 1.22 -1.01 9.22
C CYS A 49 1.10 -2.31 10.03
N VAL A 50 2.24 -2.86 10.43
CA VAL A 50 2.30 -4.02 11.32
C VAL A 50 3.14 -3.69 12.55
N THR A 51 2.87 -4.37 13.66
CA THR A 51 3.65 -4.21 14.89
C THR A 51 4.72 -5.30 14.97
N VAL A 52 5.96 -4.89 15.20
CA VAL A 52 7.07 -5.81 15.44
C VAL A 52 6.83 -6.59 16.72
N THR A 53 6.66 -7.89 16.62
CA THR A 53 6.51 -8.78 17.80
C THR A 53 7.84 -9.34 18.27
N ARG A 54 8.82 -9.41 17.37
CA ARG A 54 10.18 -9.87 17.68
C ARG A 54 11.17 -9.35 16.64
N THR A 55 12.32 -8.88 17.09
CA THR A 55 13.46 -8.58 16.21
C THR A 55 14.30 -9.85 16.03
N THR A 56 14.93 -9.99 14.86
CA THR A 56 15.87 -11.07 14.52
C THR A 56 17.20 -10.46 14.09
N GLY A 57 18.26 -11.28 14.05
CA GLY A 57 19.56 -10.81 13.54
C GLY A 57 19.54 -10.39 12.06
N ALA A 58 18.49 -10.79 11.31
CA ALA A 58 18.33 -10.48 9.89
C ALA A 58 17.18 -9.53 9.58
N GLY A 59 16.30 -9.23 10.56
CA GLY A 59 15.11 -8.41 10.32
C GLY A 59 14.12 -8.47 11.49
N PHE A 60 12.84 -8.77 11.21
CA PHE A 60 11.79 -8.78 12.22
C PHE A 60 10.69 -9.80 11.94
N ALA A 61 9.87 -10.06 12.96
CA ALA A 61 8.61 -10.78 12.86
C ALA A 61 7.45 -9.88 13.30
N ALA A 62 6.28 -10.10 12.72
CA ALA A 62 5.03 -9.40 13.05
C ALA A 62 3.84 -10.37 12.95
N ASP A 63 2.80 -10.13 13.73
CA ASP A 63 1.56 -10.89 13.67
C ASP A 63 0.52 -10.12 12.84
N LEU A 64 -0.10 -10.81 11.90
CA LEU A 64 -1.17 -10.30 11.04
C LEU A 64 -2.51 -10.81 11.58
N VAL A 65 -3.40 -9.89 11.93
CA VAL A 65 -4.74 -10.26 12.38
C VAL A 65 -5.65 -10.57 11.18
N ALA A 66 -6.77 -11.26 11.42
CA ALA A 66 -7.71 -11.67 10.35
C ALA A 66 -8.18 -10.47 9.48
N GLU A 67 -8.39 -9.29 10.06
CA GLU A 67 -8.76 -8.08 9.29
C GLU A 67 -7.65 -7.68 8.31
N THR A 68 -6.39 -7.72 8.74
CA THR A 68 -5.24 -7.46 7.87
C THR A 68 -5.22 -8.44 6.69
N LEU A 69 -5.40 -9.73 6.95
CA LEU A 69 -5.43 -10.76 5.89
C LEU A 69 -6.59 -10.56 4.91
N ARG A 70 -7.73 -10.04 5.37
CA ARG A 70 -8.89 -9.76 4.50
C ARG A 70 -8.73 -8.52 3.64
N ARG A 71 -8.03 -7.50 4.14
CA ARG A 71 -7.89 -6.19 3.48
C ARG A 71 -6.66 -6.07 2.60
N THR A 72 -5.70 -6.96 2.78
CA THR A 72 -4.39 -6.88 2.14
C THR A 72 -4.05 -8.15 1.38
N ALA A 73 -3.08 -8.06 0.49
CA ALA A 73 -2.46 -9.21 -0.16
C ALA A 73 -1.33 -9.83 0.68
N LEU A 74 -1.17 -9.44 1.96
CA LEU A 74 -0.08 -9.99 2.80
C LEU A 74 -0.26 -11.48 3.09
N GLY A 75 -1.51 -11.97 3.09
CA GLY A 75 -1.81 -13.39 3.28
C GLY A 75 -1.37 -14.30 2.12
N ASP A 76 -1.14 -13.73 0.95
CA ASP A 76 -0.75 -14.45 -0.27
C ASP A 76 0.76 -14.45 -0.50
N LEU A 77 1.52 -13.73 0.33
CA LEU A 77 2.98 -13.64 0.22
C LEU A 77 3.63 -15.00 0.37
N ARG A 78 4.65 -15.24 -0.42
CA ARG A 78 5.45 -16.47 -0.42
C ARG A 78 6.87 -16.20 0.06
N GLN A 79 7.49 -17.21 0.62
CA GLN A 79 8.91 -17.16 0.98
C GLN A 79 9.76 -16.77 -0.24
N GLY A 80 10.68 -15.83 -0.04
CA GLY A 80 11.55 -15.29 -1.08
C GLY A 80 10.99 -14.06 -1.80
N GLU A 81 9.71 -13.71 -1.64
CA GLU A 81 9.14 -12.51 -2.23
C GLU A 81 9.66 -11.24 -1.56
N LEU A 82 9.79 -10.19 -2.35
CA LEU A 82 10.20 -8.87 -1.86
C LEU A 82 8.99 -8.05 -1.42
N VAL A 83 9.18 -7.30 -0.36
CA VAL A 83 8.21 -6.34 0.16
C VAL A 83 8.86 -4.98 0.37
N ASN A 84 8.11 -3.91 0.12
CA ASN A 84 8.51 -2.55 0.45
C ASN A 84 8.43 -2.34 1.95
N LEU A 85 9.42 -1.65 2.51
CA LEU A 85 9.48 -1.35 3.94
C LEU A 85 9.68 0.14 4.17
N GLU A 86 8.95 0.66 5.15
CA GLU A 86 9.11 2.03 5.65
C GLU A 86 8.92 2.02 7.16
N ARG A 87 9.82 2.70 7.89
CA ARG A 87 9.67 2.96 9.32
C ARG A 87 8.71 4.14 9.56
N PRO A 88 8.11 4.27 10.74
CA PRO A 88 7.31 5.43 11.08
C PRO A 88 8.11 6.72 10.92
N LEU A 89 7.44 7.78 10.42
CA LEU A 89 8.02 9.11 10.34
C LEU A 89 8.46 9.57 11.74
N ALA A 90 9.73 9.91 11.88
CA ALA A 90 10.26 10.51 13.10
C ALA A 90 9.64 11.91 13.32
N ALA A 91 9.54 12.36 14.58
CA ALA A 91 8.89 13.63 14.93
C ALA A 91 9.56 14.85 14.29
N ASP A 92 10.84 14.77 13.99
CA ASP A 92 11.66 15.78 13.29
C ASP A 92 11.91 15.42 11.82
N GLY A 93 11.27 14.34 11.32
CA GLY A 93 11.41 13.87 9.95
C GLY A 93 10.66 14.73 8.94
N ARG A 94 10.99 14.55 7.65
CA ARG A 94 10.33 15.25 6.55
C ARG A 94 9.19 14.41 5.98
N LEU A 95 8.05 15.04 5.77
CA LEU A 95 6.94 14.44 5.02
C LEU A 95 7.25 14.57 3.51
N GLY A 96 7.98 13.60 2.95
CA GLY A 96 8.41 13.63 1.55
C GLY A 96 7.34 13.22 0.54
N GLY A 97 6.33 12.46 0.98
CA GLY A 97 5.18 12.04 0.18
C GLY A 97 3.88 12.70 0.65
N HIS A 98 2.94 11.90 1.15
CA HIS A 98 1.69 12.38 1.77
C HIS A 98 1.45 11.68 3.11
N VAL A 99 0.36 12.00 3.80
CA VAL A 99 0.01 11.35 5.07
C VAL A 99 -0.45 9.92 4.78
N VAL A 100 0.41 8.94 5.04
CA VAL A 100 0.12 7.51 4.93
C VAL A 100 0.01 6.93 6.33
N GLN A 101 -1.10 6.25 6.59
CA GLN A 101 -1.36 5.66 7.91
C GLN A 101 -0.85 4.23 8.03
N GLY A 102 -0.70 3.54 6.88
CA GLY A 102 -0.48 2.10 6.82
C GLY A 102 -1.80 1.33 6.97
N HIS A 103 -2.91 1.98 6.72
CA HIS A 103 -4.25 1.41 6.84
C HIS A 103 -4.81 1.11 5.45
N VAL A 104 -4.36 0.01 4.88
CA VAL A 104 -4.74 -0.44 3.54
C VAL A 104 -6.26 -0.53 3.41
N ASP A 105 -6.80 0.15 2.40
CA ASP A 105 -8.23 0.19 2.12
C ASP A 105 -8.72 -1.03 1.34
N GLY A 106 -7.83 -1.58 0.52
CA GLY A 106 -8.12 -2.74 -0.30
C GLY A 106 -6.98 -3.11 -1.24
N VAL A 107 -7.24 -4.09 -2.05
CA VAL A 107 -6.30 -4.61 -3.05
C VAL A 107 -6.77 -4.20 -4.43
N GLY A 108 -5.87 -3.65 -5.22
CA GLY A 108 -6.04 -3.39 -6.65
C GLY A 108 -5.26 -4.41 -7.48
N GLU A 109 -5.47 -4.37 -8.79
CA GLU A 109 -4.79 -5.21 -9.76
C GLU A 109 -4.06 -4.34 -10.78
N VAL A 110 -2.83 -4.67 -11.11
CA VAL A 110 -2.11 -4.05 -12.23
C VAL A 110 -2.77 -4.47 -13.52
N LEU A 111 -3.36 -3.52 -14.26
CA LEU A 111 -4.05 -3.78 -15.53
C LEU A 111 -3.13 -3.62 -16.74
N ALA A 112 -2.20 -2.68 -16.67
CA ALA A 112 -1.25 -2.41 -17.73
C ALA A 112 0.04 -1.82 -17.18
N ARG A 113 1.13 -2.05 -17.91
CA ARG A 113 2.46 -1.53 -17.64
C ARG A 113 3.08 -1.08 -18.94
N GLU A 114 3.20 0.21 -19.17
CA GLU A 114 3.66 0.79 -20.42
C GLU A 114 4.93 1.62 -20.22
N PRO A 115 6.00 1.39 -21.00
CA PRO A 115 7.18 2.26 -20.95
C PRO A 115 6.83 3.68 -21.39
N VAL A 116 7.29 4.67 -20.63
CA VAL A 116 7.14 6.10 -20.95
C VAL A 116 8.46 6.81 -20.66
N GLY A 117 9.20 7.14 -21.70
CA GLY A 117 10.57 7.64 -21.58
C GLY A 117 11.45 6.63 -20.83
N ASP A 118 12.15 7.09 -19.80
CA ASP A 118 12.98 6.24 -18.94
C ASP A 118 12.18 5.60 -17.78
N GLY A 119 10.89 5.91 -17.67
CA GLY A 119 9.98 5.43 -16.63
C GLY A 119 8.93 4.47 -17.15
N VAL A 120 7.88 4.29 -16.35
CA VAL A 120 6.75 3.41 -16.66
C VAL A 120 5.45 4.10 -16.23
N GLU A 121 4.43 4.06 -17.07
CA GLU A 121 3.06 4.27 -16.63
C GLU A 121 2.46 2.93 -16.18
N LEU A 122 2.02 2.89 -14.93
CA LEU A 122 1.32 1.75 -14.35
C LEU A 122 -0.16 2.08 -14.24
N ARG A 123 -1.03 1.25 -14.83
CA ARG A 123 -2.49 1.34 -14.67
C ARG A 123 -2.95 0.31 -13.67
N VAL A 124 -3.73 0.76 -12.71
CA VAL A 124 -4.21 -0.08 -11.59
C VAL A 124 -5.73 -0.03 -11.52
N GLY A 125 -6.36 -1.19 -11.54
CA GLY A 125 -7.78 -1.38 -11.27
C GLY A 125 -8.04 -1.36 -9.77
N LEU A 126 -9.20 -0.83 -9.37
CA LEU A 126 -9.58 -0.75 -7.96
C LEU A 126 -11.08 -0.98 -7.76
N GLY A 127 -11.46 -1.31 -6.53
CA GLY A 127 -12.88 -1.46 -6.19
C GLY A 127 -13.66 -0.14 -6.33
N PRO A 128 -14.94 -0.18 -6.76
CA PRO A 128 -15.78 1.01 -6.95
C PRO A 128 -15.87 1.90 -5.70
N SER A 129 -15.85 1.30 -4.51
CA SER A 129 -15.89 2.02 -3.23
C SER A 129 -14.68 2.92 -3.01
N LEU A 130 -13.53 2.62 -3.61
CA LEU A 130 -12.29 3.40 -3.48
C LEU A 130 -12.18 4.47 -4.57
N ALA A 131 -12.78 4.25 -5.75
CA ALA A 131 -12.64 5.13 -6.91
C ALA A 131 -13.04 6.59 -6.62
N ARG A 132 -14.02 6.80 -5.74
CA ARG A 132 -14.52 8.13 -5.33
C ARG A 132 -13.48 8.99 -4.62
N TYR A 133 -12.46 8.36 -4.03
CA TYR A 133 -11.38 9.06 -3.32
C TYR A 133 -10.15 9.31 -4.19
N VAL A 134 -10.12 8.73 -5.40
CA VAL A 134 -8.97 8.84 -6.31
C VAL A 134 -9.24 9.95 -7.32
N VAL A 135 -8.46 11.01 -7.25
CA VAL A 135 -8.61 12.19 -8.11
C VAL A 135 -7.33 12.45 -8.89
N VAL A 136 -7.47 12.92 -10.14
CA VAL A 136 -6.31 13.30 -10.97
C VAL A 136 -5.49 14.37 -10.25
N LYS A 137 -4.16 14.17 -10.19
CA LYS A 137 -3.17 14.96 -9.44
C LYS A 137 -3.28 14.84 -7.91
N GLY A 138 -4.17 14.00 -7.38
CA GLY A 138 -4.18 13.62 -5.98
C GLY A 138 -3.12 12.57 -5.66
N SER A 139 -2.96 12.28 -4.37
CA SER A 139 -2.04 11.27 -3.85
C SER A 139 -2.75 9.94 -3.61
N ILE A 140 -2.03 8.85 -3.81
CA ILE A 140 -2.44 7.49 -3.42
C ILE A 140 -1.18 6.70 -3.04
N ALA A 141 -1.28 5.82 -2.05
CA ALA A 141 -0.23 4.86 -1.76
C ALA A 141 -0.52 3.52 -2.45
N VAL A 142 0.45 3.03 -3.23
CA VAL A 142 0.42 1.73 -3.92
C VAL A 142 1.57 0.88 -3.40
N ASP A 143 1.29 -0.26 -2.78
CA ASP A 143 2.28 -1.06 -2.04
C ASP A 143 3.15 -0.19 -1.11
N GLY A 144 2.53 0.82 -0.47
CA GLY A 144 3.19 1.77 0.43
C GLY A 144 3.98 2.89 -0.27
N VAL A 145 3.99 2.94 -1.58
CA VAL A 145 4.66 4.00 -2.34
C VAL A 145 3.71 5.17 -2.57
N SER A 146 4.05 6.36 -2.10
CA SER A 146 3.31 7.61 -2.37
C SER A 146 3.46 8.00 -3.83
N LEU A 147 2.35 8.06 -4.55
CA LEU A 147 2.32 8.34 -5.98
C LEU A 147 1.27 9.39 -6.32
N THR A 148 1.55 10.14 -7.37
CA THR A 148 0.58 11.09 -7.94
C THR A 148 -0.25 10.41 -9.02
N VAL A 149 -1.57 10.51 -8.90
CA VAL A 149 -2.50 10.01 -9.91
C VAL A 149 -2.35 10.83 -11.19
N ALA A 150 -1.99 10.18 -12.29
CA ALA A 150 -1.82 10.79 -13.60
C ALA A 150 -3.16 10.91 -14.34
N SER A 151 -3.96 9.85 -14.31
CA SER A 151 -5.28 9.79 -14.92
C SER A 151 -6.20 8.82 -14.18
N THR A 152 -7.50 8.96 -14.40
CA THR A 152 -8.53 8.04 -13.90
C THR A 152 -9.46 7.68 -15.04
N GLY A 153 -10.08 6.51 -14.99
CA GLY A 153 -11.03 6.06 -15.99
C GLY A 153 -11.87 4.89 -15.53
N GLY A 154 -12.60 4.29 -16.48
CA GLY A 154 -13.60 3.29 -16.18
C GLY A 154 -14.96 3.95 -15.95
N SER A 155 -15.89 3.79 -16.92
CA SER A 155 -17.24 4.35 -16.82
C SER A 155 -18.16 3.36 -16.13
N GLY A 156 -18.71 3.73 -14.96
CA GLY A 156 -19.69 2.93 -14.25
C GLY A 156 -19.08 2.03 -13.15
N PRO A 157 -19.92 1.23 -12.48
CA PRO A 157 -19.52 0.45 -11.30
C PRO A 157 -18.54 -0.70 -11.60
N ASP A 158 -18.33 -1.01 -12.88
CA ASP A 158 -17.80 -2.32 -13.20
C ASP A 158 -16.27 -2.41 -13.34
N HIS A 159 -15.52 -1.31 -13.59
CA HIS A 159 -14.04 -1.39 -13.63
C HIS A 159 -13.35 -0.03 -13.53
N PRO A 160 -13.43 0.69 -12.39
CA PRO A 160 -12.65 1.91 -12.23
C PRO A 160 -11.16 1.58 -12.19
N TRP A 161 -10.36 2.49 -12.73
CA TRP A 161 -8.90 2.41 -12.70
C TRP A 161 -8.28 3.81 -12.57
N PHE A 162 -7.05 3.83 -12.15
CA PHE A 162 -6.18 5.00 -12.21
C PHE A 162 -4.84 4.63 -12.82
N SER A 163 -4.09 5.64 -13.29
CA SER A 163 -2.70 5.46 -13.69
C SER A 163 -1.76 6.33 -12.85
N VAL A 164 -0.53 5.86 -12.71
CA VAL A 164 0.57 6.55 -12.05
C VAL A 164 1.83 6.45 -12.91
N ALA A 165 2.64 7.52 -12.92
CA ALA A 165 3.93 7.50 -13.59
C ALA A 165 5.04 7.14 -12.58
N LEU A 166 5.78 6.08 -12.84
CA LEU A 166 6.91 5.61 -12.04
C LEU A 166 8.21 6.09 -12.66
N VAL A 167 8.96 6.89 -11.93
CA VAL A 167 10.29 7.33 -12.34
C VAL A 167 11.33 6.22 -12.13
N PRO A 168 12.49 6.28 -12.84
CA PRO A 168 13.51 5.22 -12.75
C PRO A 168 13.95 4.90 -11.31
N HIS A 169 14.08 5.91 -10.46
CA HIS A 169 14.43 5.70 -9.06
C HIS A 169 13.40 4.84 -8.34
N THR A 170 12.10 5.16 -8.45
CA THR A 170 11.02 4.38 -7.84
C THR A 170 11.01 2.93 -8.32
N LEU A 171 11.23 2.72 -9.62
CA LEU A 171 11.34 1.38 -10.21
C LEU A 171 12.50 0.58 -9.62
N ALA A 172 13.63 1.25 -9.35
CA ALA A 172 14.83 0.59 -8.83
C ALA A 172 14.72 0.21 -7.35
N VAL A 173 14.08 1.08 -6.52
CA VAL A 173 14.12 0.93 -5.05
C VAL A 173 12.85 0.30 -4.46
N THR A 174 11.80 0.08 -5.26
CA THR A 174 10.53 -0.49 -4.79
C THR A 174 10.14 -1.76 -5.55
N THR A 175 9.22 -2.53 -4.98
CA THR A 175 8.64 -3.72 -5.63
C THR A 175 7.86 -3.37 -6.90
N LEU A 176 7.41 -2.12 -7.07
CA LEU A 176 6.66 -1.67 -8.25
C LEU A 176 7.48 -1.80 -9.56
N GLY A 177 8.80 -1.79 -9.46
CA GLY A 177 9.67 -2.05 -10.62
C GLY A 177 9.49 -3.43 -11.25
N ARG A 178 8.95 -4.40 -10.49
CA ARG A 178 8.76 -5.81 -10.91
C ARG A 178 7.31 -6.18 -11.19
N ARG A 179 6.35 -5.35 -10.77
CA ARG A 179 4.92 -5.63 -10.94
C ARG A 179 4.55 -5.73 -12.43
N GLN A 180 3.76 -6.75 -12.75
CA GLN A 180 3.27 -7.06 -14.09
C GLN A 180 1.74 -7.04 -14.11
N PRO A 181 1.10 -6.92 -15.27
CA PRO A 181 -0.35 -7.10 -15.40
C PRO A 181 -0.81 -8.42 -14.77
N GLY A 182 -1.87 -8.34 -13.96
CA GLY A 182 -2.40 -9.43 -13.14
C GLY A 182 -1.87 -9.47 -11.70
N ASP A 183 -0.81 -8.71 -11.38
CA ASP A 183 -0.29 -8.65 -10.01
C ASP A 183 -1.21 -7.84 -9.11
N ALA A 184 -1.42 -8.33 -7.89
CA ALA A 184 -2.10 -7.61 -6.83
C ALA A 184 -1.20 -6.54 -6.21
N VAL A 185 -1.79 -5.38 -5.89
CA VAL A 185 -1.13 -4.27 -5.18
C VAL A 185 -2.03 -3.74 -4.07
N GLN A 186 -1.45 -3.38 -2.95
CA GLN A 186 -2.18 -2.80 -1.82
C GLN A 186 -2.43 -1.32 -2.07
N LEU A 187 -3.64 -0.85 -1.76
CA LEU A 187 -4.06 0.53 -1.98
C LEU A 187 -4.47 1.17 -0.66
N GLU A 188 -3.91 2.35 -0.38
CA GLU A 188 -4.39 3.26 0.65
C GLU A 188 -4.68 4.60 -0.01
N VAL A 189 -5.95 5.05 0.04
CA VAL A 189 -6.34 6.36 -0.49
C VAL A 189 -5.94 7.45 0.50
N ASP A 190 -5.75 8.67 0.02
CA ASP A 190 -5.43 9.81 0.89
C ASP A 190 -6.53 9.97 1.95
N VAL A 191 -6.13 9.86 3.22
CA VAL A 191 -7.05 9.93 4.37
C VAL A 191 -7.82 11.25 4.42
N LEU A 192 -7.28 12.34 3.86
CA LEU A 192 -7.97 13.62 3.78
C LEU A 192 -9.28 13.52 2.99
N ALA A 193 -9.29 12.73 1.91
CA ALA A 193 -10.50 12.52 1.12
C ALA A 193 -11.62 11.86 1.94
N LYS A 194 -11.28 10.89 2.81
CA LYS A 194 -12.25 10.24 3.72
C LYS A 194 -12.81 11.20 4.75
N TYR A 195 -11.96 12.06 5.34
CA TYR A 195 -12.41 13.07 6.29
C TYR A 195 -13.28 14.13 5.63
N VAL A 196 -12.90 14.60 4.44
CA VAL A 196 -13.72 15.54 3.66
C VAL A 196 -15.10 14.93 3.37
N GLU A 197 -15.15 13.70 2.90
CA GLU A 197 -16.44 13.01 2.68
C GLU A 197 -17.27 12.93 3.96
N ARG A 198 -16.65 12.51 5.06
CA ARG A 198 -17.36 12.39 6.35
C ARG A 198 -17.94 13.70 6.84
N LEU A 199 -17.23 14.80 6.63
CA LEU A 199 -17.67 16.14 7.05
C LEU A 199 -18.75 16.68 6.12
N LEU A 200 -18.68 16.43 4.82
CA LEU A 200 -19.63 16.94 3.83
C LEU A 200 -20.87 16.04 3.68
N GLY A 201 -20.79 14.76 4.05
CA GLY A 201 -21.89 13.80 3.89
C GLY A 201 -23.25 14.28 4.42
N PRO A 202 -23.34 14.96 5.57
CA PRO A 202 -24.60 15.55 6.04
C PRO A 202 -25.03 16.82 5.29
N LEU A 203 -24.09 17.48 4.57
CA LEU A 203 -24.32 18.75 3.88
C LEU A 203 -24.71 18.55 2.40
N VAL A 204 -24.43 17.37 1.85
CA VAL A 204 -24.82 17.01 0.48
C VAL A 204 -26.00 16.05 0.61
N PRO A 205 -27.26 16.49 0.32
CA PRO A 205 -28.39 15.57 0.31
C PRO A 205 -28.08 14.43 -0.67
N ASP A 206 -28.43 13.20 -0.29
CA ASP A 206 -28.41 12.07 -1.22
C ASP A 206 -29.12 12.52 -2.51
N ARG A 207 -28.36 12.64 -3.59
CA ARG A 207 -28.98 12.82 -4.89
C ARG A 207 -29.73 11.51 -5.14
N GLU A 208 -31.03 11.55 -4.90
CA GLU A 208 -31.92 10.51 -5.39
C GLU A 208 -31.57 10.30 -6.87
N VAL A 209 -30.98 9.15 -7.16
CA VAL A 209 -30.89 8.66 -8.53
C VAL A 209 -32.33 8.38 -8.92
N ARG A 210 -32.98 9.39 -9.54
CA ARG A 210 -34.30 9.19 -10.14
C ARG A 210 -34.13 8.14 -11.23
N PRO A 211 -35.04 7.17 -11.26
CA PRO A 211 -35.06 6.08 -12.21
C PRO A 211 -35.14 6.55 -13.68
#